data_f47a05a924dc1268487cc72004689df1
#
_entry.id   f47a05a924dc1268487cc72004689df1
#
_cell.length_a   1.000
_cell.length_b   1.000
_cell.length_c   1.000
_cell.angle_alpha   90.00
_cell.angle_beta   90.00
_cell.angle_gamma   90.00
#
_symmetry.space_group_name_H-M   'P 1'
#
loop_
_entity.id
_entity.type
_entity.pdbx_description
1 polymer ?
#
loop_
_entity_poly.entity_id
_entity_poly.type
_entity_poly.pdbx_seq_one_letter_code
_entity_poly.pdbx_strand_id
1 'polypeptide(L)'
;VIFTAFVGMFLAPGQITLLNSFLVIVAIALGAGSSAAINMWFDEDIDKTMERTKLRPIPLGIVSKNEALVVGILTGTISLILMQWFSNSLATSLLLFTILFYVFIYTFWLKRTTSLNIVIGGAAGAIPPIIGWTAVVPELDFLPISLFVIIFFWTPPHFWALSVYRYNDYKLSLIHI
;
A
#
# COMPACT_ATOMS: atom_id res chain seq x y z
N VAL A 1 -3.52 6.45 -2.00
CA VAL A 1 -2.10 6.16 -2.32
C VAL A 1 -1.61 7.05 -3.45
N ILE A 2 -2.06 6.89 -4.69
CA ILE A 2 -1.58 7.65 -5.86
C ILE A 2 -1.81 9.15 -5.68
N PHE A 3 -3.02 9.56 -5.33
CA PHE A 3 -3.36 10.96 -5.12
C PHE A 3 -2.55 11.61 -3.98
N THR A 4 -2.39 10.92 -2.86
CA THR A 4 -1.62 11.44 -1.72
C THR A 4 -0.13 11.53 -2.01
N ALA A 5 0.43 10.60 -2.79
CA ALA A 5 1.79 10.68 -3.30
C ALA A 5 1.98 11.86 -4.26
N PHE A 6 1.01 12.08 -5.17
CA PHE A 6 1.02 13.24 -6.07
C PHE A 6 0.99 14.56 -5.28
N VAL A 7 0.15 14.67 -4.24
CA VAL A 7 0.12 15.85 -3.37
C VAL A 7 1.48 16.07 -2.70
N GLY A 8 2.09 15.02 -2.14
CA GLY A 8 3.43 15.12 -1.55
C GLY A 8 4.48 15.60 -2.55
N MET A 9 4.44 15.07 -3.77
CA MET A 9 5.33 15.50 -4.86
C MET A 9 5.11 16.96 -5.26
N PHE A 10 3.84 17.38 -5.37
CA PHE A 10 3.46 18.74 -5.76
C PHE A 10 3.87 19.81 -4.72
N LEU A 11 3.83 19.44 -3.45
CA LEU A 11 4.18 20.33 -2.34
C LEU A 11 5.69 20.44 -2.10
N ALA A 12 6.49 19.57 -2.68
CA ALA A 12 7.93 19.58 -2.51
C ALA A 12 8.57 20.82 -3.19
N PRO A 13 9.51 21.52 -2.53
CA PRO A 13 10.09 22.77 -3.03
C PRO A 13 11.12 22.59 -4.16
N GLY A 14 11.26 21.39 -4.68
CA GLY A 14 12.19 21.06 -5.77
C GLY A 14 11.52 21.13 -7.14
N GLN A 15 12.34 20.82 -8.16
CA GLN A 15 11.86 20.68 -9.54
C GLN A 15 12.07 19.24 -10.02
N ILE A 16 11.04 18.69 -10.61
CA ILE A 16 11.06 17.38 -11.27
C ILE A 16 10.43 17.53 -12.66
N THR A 17 10.99 16.87 -13.68
CA THR A 17 10.41 16.93 -15.02
C THR A 17 9.05 16.23 -15.06
N LEU A 18 8.18 16.64 -15.98
CA LEU A 18 6.86 16.02 -16.15
C LEU A 18 6.95 14.52 -16.41
N LEU A 19 7.94 14.10 -17.20
CA LEU A 19 8.19 12.67 -17.47
C LEU A 19 8.57 11.91 -16.21
N ASN A 20 9.51 12.44 -15.42
CA ASN A 20 9.93 11.79 -14.18
C ASN A 20 8.80 11.74 -13.17
N SER A 21 8.00 12.82 -13.05
CA SER A 21 6.81 12.85 -12.19
C SER A 21 5.83 11.73 -12.55
N PHE A 22 5.55 11.58 -13.85
CA PHE A 22 4.66 10.53 -14.33
C PHE A 22 5.21 9.15 -14.02
N LEU A 23 6.49 8.89 -14.31
CA LEU A 23 7.13 7.59 -14.08
C LEU A 23 7.25 7.23 -12.58
N VAL A 24 7.49 8.22 -11.71
CA VAL A 24 7.46 8.06 -10.25
C VAL A 24 6.06 7.66 -9.78
N ILE A 25 5.01 8.31 -10.27
CA ILE A 25 3.63 7.95 -9.94
C ILE A 25 3.29 6.54 -10.42
N VAL A 26 3.73 6.17 -11.62
CA VAL A 26 3.60 4.79 -12.14
C VAL A 26 4.35 3.79 -11.25
N ALA A 27 5.56 4.12 -10.82
CA ALA A 27 6.32 3.28 -9.90
C ALA A 27 5.57 3.04 -8.58
N ILE A 28 5.01 4.10 -7.97
CA ILE A 28 4.21 3.98 -6.74
C ILE A 28 2.95 3.14 -6.98
N ALA A 29 2.28 3.32 -8.13
CA ALA A 29 1.10 2.55 -8.50
C ALA A 29 1.43 1.05 -8.66
N LEU A 30 2.54 0.72 -9.32
CA LEU A 30 3.02 -0.66 -9.47
C LEU A 30 3.40 -1.28 -8.13
N GLY A 31 4.06 -0.54 -7.24
CA GLY A 31 4.38 -1.00 -5.88
C GLY A 31 3.14 -1.31 -5.04
N ALA A 32 2.13 -0.44 -5.13
CA ALA A 32 0.84 -0.67 -4.47
C ALA A 32 0.10 -1.89 -5.08
N GLY A 33 0.12 -2.03 -6.41
CA GLY A 33 -0.43 -3.18 -7.12
C GLY A 33 0.27 -4.49 -6.76
N SER A 34 1.61 -4.47 -6.67
CA SER A 34 2.43 -5.58 -6.18
C SER A 34 1.98 -6.05 -4.80
N SER A 35 1.90 -5.12 -3.86
CA SER A 35 1.46 -5.39 -2.48
C SER A 35 0.06 -5.99 -2.45
N ALA A 36 -0.86 -5.47 -3.28
CA ALA A 36 -2.22 -5.98 -3.39
C ALA A 36 -2.28 -7.39 -4.00
N ALA A 37 -1.47 -7.69 -5.03
CA ALA A 37 -1.41 -9.01 -5.65
C ALA A 37 -0.88 -10.07 -4.68
N ILE A 38 0.19 -9.74 -3.93
CA ILE A 38 0.76 -10.63 -2.90
C ILE A 38 -0.23 -10.81 -1.74
N ASN A 39 -0.97 -9.76 -1.35
CA ASN A 39 -2.02 -9.87 -0.34
C ASN A 39 -3.13 -10.83 -0.82
N MET A 40 -3.61 -10.71 -2.06
CA MET A 40 -4.63 -11.63 -2.60
C MET A 40 -4.11 -13.07 -2.71
N TRP A 41 -2.82 -13.24 -3.03
CA TRP A 41 -2.18 -14.56 -3.03
C TRP A 41 -2.20 -15.20 -1.65
N PHE A 42 -1.88 -14.44 -0.61
CA PHE A 42 -1.80 -14.94 0.76
C PHE A 42 -3.19 -15.20 1.38
N ASP A 43 -4.14 -14.31 1.11
CA ASP A 43 -5.48 -14.30 1.73
C ASP A 43 -6.54 -15.09 0.94
N GLU A 44 -6.18 -15.91 -0.03
CA GLU A 44 -7.11 -16.67 -0.86
C GLU A 44 -8.18 -17.44 -0.05
N ASP A 45 -7.76 -18.04 1.05
CA ASP A 45 -8.62 -18.81 1.97
C ASP A 45 -9.71 -17.92 2.60
N ILE A 46 -9.32 -16.76 3.10
CA ILE A 46 -10.22 -15.77 3.70
C ILE A 46 -11.09 -15.11 2.62
N ASP A 47 -10.50 -14.74 1.49
CA ASP A 47 -11.18 -14.05 0.40
C ASP A 47 -12.34 -14.86 -0.19
N LYS A 48 -12.26 -16.19 -0.19
CA LYS A 48 -13.34 -17.09 -0.62
C LYS A 48 -14.58 -17.05 0.28
N THR A 49 -14.40 -16.72 1.54
CA THR A 49 -15.47 -16.74 2.55
C THR A 49 -16.17 -15.39 2.73
N MET A 50 -15.51 -14.29 2.36
CA MET A 50 -16.01 -12.93 2.57
C MET A 50 -16.83 -12.44 1.37
N GLU A 51 -18.03 -11.90 1.61
CA GLU A 51 -18.90 -11.33 0.58
C GLU A 51 -18.22 -10.28 -0.29
N ARG A 52 -17.38 -9.43 0.31
CA ARG A 52 -16.67 -8.36 -0.37
C ARG A 52 -15.57 -8.85 -1.31
N THR A 53 -14.95 -10.00 -1.02
CA THR A 53 -13.72 -10.45 -1.70
C THR A 53 -13.89 -11.75 -2.48
N LYS A 54 -14.99 -12.49 -2.30
CA LYS A 54 -15.27 -13.73 -3.04
C LYS A 54 -15.30 -13.58 -4.57
N LEU A 55 -15.55 -12.36 -5.07
CA LEU A 55 -15.55 -12.04 -6.50
C LEU A 55 -14.18 -11.57 -7.03
N ARG A 56 -13.11 -11.66 -6.23
CA ARG A 56 -11.76 -11.37 -6.70
C ARG A 56 -11.27 -12.44 -7.69
N PRO A 57 -10.30 -12.10 -8.57
CA PRO A 57 -9.85 -13.02 -9.64
C PRO A 57 -9.35 -14.38 -9.14
N ILE A 58 -8.65 -14.44 -8.00
CA ILE A 58 -8.15 -15.70 -7.44
C ILE A 58 -9.29 -16.57 -6.86
N PRO A 59 -10.17 -16.07 -5.99
CA PRO A 59 -11.34 -16.82 -5.53
C PRO A 59 -12.24 -17.35 -6.64
N LEU A 60 -12.40 -16.58 -7.74
CA LEU A 60 -13.17 -17.00 -8.92
C LEU A 60 -12.43 -18.00 -9.82
N GLY A 61 -11.15 -18.28 -9.59
CA GLY A 61 -10.34 -19.15 -10.44
C GLY A 61 -9.95 -18.55 -11.80
N ILE A 62 -10.14 -17.23 -12.00
CA ILE A 62 -9.76 -16.53 -13.23
C ILE A 62 -8.24 -16.41 -13.32
N VAL A 63 -7.57 -16.21 -12.19
CA VAL A 63 -6.11 -16.13 -12.06
C VAL A 63 -5.68 -17.17 -11.04
N SER A 64 -4.68 -17.96 -11.36
CA SER A 64 -4.12 -18.92 -10.42
C SER A 64 -3.33 -18.21 -9.32
N LYS A 65 -3.23 -18.85 -8.15
CA LYS A 65 -2.46 -18.35 -7.01
C LYS A 65 -0.99 -18.06 -7.38
N ASN A 66 -0.37 -18.95 -8.14
CA ASN A 66 1.02 -18.79 -8.56
C ASN A 66 1.21 -17.63 -9.55
N GLU A 67 0.28 -17.44 -10.49
CA GLU A 67 0.32 -16.29 -11.40
C GLU A 67 0.22 -14.96 -10.63
N ALA A 68 -0.67 -14.87 -9.65
CA ALA A 68 -0.80 -13.67 -8.83
C ALA A 68 0.50 -13.34 -8.06
N LEU A 69 1.17 -14.36 -7.51
CA LEU A 69 2.46 -14.18 -6.85
C LEU A 69 3.55 -13.70 -7.83
N VAL A 70 3.66 -14.33 -8.99
CA VAL A 70 4.64 -13.94 -10.03
C VAL A 70 4.39 -12.51 -10.47
N VAL A 71 3.14 -12.14 -10.77
CA VAL A 71 2.78 -10.76 -11.13
C VAL A 71 3.12 -9.80 -9.99
N GLY A 72 2.83 -10.15 -8.75
CA GLY A 72 3.17 -9.33 -7.58
C GLY A 72 4.68 -9.08 -7.48
N ILE A 73 5.51 -10.11 -7.59
CA ILE A 73 6.98 -9.99 -7.54
C ILE A 73 7.51 -9.17 -8.71
N LEU A 74 7.07 -9.45 -9.94
CA LEU A 74 7.53 -8.75 -11.13
C LEU A 74 7.17 -7.26 -11.09
N THR A 75 5.91 -6.92 -10.77
CA THR A 75 5.48 -5.51 -10.69
C THR A 75 6.18 -4.76 -9.56
N GLY A 76 6.45 -5.41 -8.41
CA GLY A 76 7.23 -4.83 -7.33
C GLY A 76 8.68 -4.55 -7.73
N THR A 77 9.32 -5.48 -8.43
CA THR A 77 10.69 -5.31 -8.94
C THR A 77 10.76 -4.16 -9.96
N ILE A 78 9.85 -4.12 -10.92
CA ILE A 78 9.76 -3.03 -11.91
C ILE A 78 9.51 -1.69 -11.22
N SER A 79 8.64 -1.65 -10.22
CA SER A 79 8.35 -0.46 -9.41
C SER A 79 9.62 0.14 -8.79
N LEU A 80 10.44 -0.70 -8.15
CA LEU A 80 11.68 -0.26 -7.50
C LEU A 80 12.74 0.20 -8.51
N ILE A 81 12.86 -0.49 -9.65
CA ILE A 81 13.78 -0.10 -10.74
C ILE A 81 13.37 1.27 -11.30
N LEU A 82 12.08 1.47 -11.60
CA LEU A 82 11.58 2.75 -12.09
C LEU A 82 11.81 3.87 -11.06
N MET A 83 11.50 3.63 -9.79
CA MET A 83 11.72 4.62 -8.73
C MET A 83 13.19 5.01 -8.64
N GLN A 84 14.12 4.05 -8.68
CA GLN A 84 15.56 4.32 -8.60
C GLN A 84 16.08 5.11 -9.80
N TRP A 85 15.59 4.84 -11.00
CA TRP A 85 16.08 5.50 -12.22
C TRP A 85 15.51 6.91 -12.42
N PHE A 86 14.27 7.13 -12.02
CA PHE A 86 13.57 8.39 -12.27
C PHE A 86 13.42 9.29 -11.04
N SER A 87 13.97 8.86 -9.90
CA SER A 87 13.97 9.60 -8.65
C SER A 87 15.33 9.44 -7.94
N ASN A 88 15.34 8.86 -6.73
CA ASN A 88 16.53 8.72 -5.89
C ASN A 88 16.44 7.52 -4.94
N SER A 89 17.55 7.21 -4.29
CA SER A 89 17.66 6.06 -3.40
C SER A 89 16.79 6.18 -2.14
N LEU A 90 16.54 7.40 -1.63
CA LEU A 90 15.70 7.59 -0.44
C LEU A 90 14.24 7.24 -0.75
N ALA A 91 13.68 7.77 -1.83
CA ALA A 91 12.32 7.44 -2.28
C ALA A 91 12.17 5.95 -2.60
N THR A 92 13.20 5.34 -3.22
CA THR A 92 13.23 3.91 -3.51
C THR A 92 13.23 3.07 -2.23
N SER A 93 14.03 3.45 -1.23
CA SER A 93 14.08 2.75 0.06
C SER A 93 12.77 2.86 0.83
N LEU A 94 12.12 4.02 0.80
CA LEU A 94 10.80 4.21 1.41
C LEU A 94 9.71 3.41 0.70
N LEU A 95 9.75 3.32 -0.62
CA LEU A 95 8.83 2.50 -1.40
C LEU A 95 9.04 1.02 -1.09
N LEU A 96 10.28 0.54 -1.08
CA LEU A 96 10.62 -0.83 -0.68
C LEU A 96 10.16 -1.12 0.75
N PHE A 97 10.47 -0.24 1.69
CA PHE A 97 10.02 -0.38 3.08
C PHE A 97 8.49 -0.50 3.16
N THR A 98 7.76 0.33 2.41
CA THR A 98 6.29 0.32 2.41
C THR A 98 5.73 -1.00 1.85
N ILE A 99 6.31 -1.52 0.76
CA ILE A 99 5.93 -2.82 0.18
C ILE A 99 6.20 -3.95 1.20
N LEU A 100 7.40 -3.99 1.78
CA LEU A 100 7.77 -5.02 2.75
C LEU A 100 6.92 -4.94 4.03
N PHE A 101 6.68 -3.73 4.54
CA PHE A 101 5.83 -3.51 5.70
C PHE A 101 4.40 -4.00 5.44
N TYR A 102 3.82 -3.66 4.29
CA TYR A 102 2.47 -4.11 3.94
C TYR A 102 2.39 -5.63 3.76
N VAL A 103 3.37 -6.24 3.12
CA VAL A 103 3.36 -7.69 2.86
C VAL A 103 3.66 -8.48 4.14
N PHE A 104 4.79 -8.22 4.79
CA PHE A 104 5.24 -9.04 5.91
C PHE A 104 4.57 -8.67 7.23
N ILE A 105 4.49 -7.36 7.54
CA ILE A 105 3.97 -6.93 8.84
C ILE A 105 2.44 -6.95 8.81
N TYR A 106 1.81 -6.26 7.85
CA TYR A 106 0.35 -6.18 7.81
C TYR A 106 -0.29 -7.49 7.35
N THR A 107 0.08 -8.01 6.15
CA THR A 107 -0.62 -9.15 5.53
C THR A 107 -0.29 -10.47 6.22
N PHE A 108 1.00 -10.79 6.41
CA PHE A 108 1.39 -12.10 6.92
C PHE A 108 1.26 -12.21 8.43
N TRP A 109 1.50 -11.14 9.15
CA TRP A 109 1.51 -11.17 10.61
C TRP A 109 0.27 -10.55 11.23
N LEU A 110 0.09 -9.23 11.18
CA LEU A 110 -0.93 -8.51 11.95
C LEU A 110 -2.36 -8.91 11.60
N LYS A 111 -2.64 -9.12 10.33
CA LYS A 111 -4.01 -9.42 9.84
C LYS A 111 -4.59 -10.70 10.47
N ARG A 112 -3.74 -11.64 10.83
CA ARG A 112 -4.15 -12.94 11.40
C ARG A 112 -3.92 -13.07 12.90
N THR A 113 -3.34 -12.05 13.57
CA THR A 113 -2.94 -12.15 14.98
C THR A 113 -3.54 -11.10 15.89
N THR A 114 -4.00 -9.96 15.35
CA THR A 114 -4.48 -8.86 16.20
C THR A 114 -5.58 -8.03 15.53
N SER A 115 -6.54 -7.56 16.32
CA SER A 115 -7.56 -6.59 15.90
C SER A 115 -6.98 -5.18 15.62
N LEU A 116 -5.76 -4.90 16.12
CA LEU A 116 -5.05 -3.65 15.85
C LEU A 116 -4.37 -3.62 14.45
N ASN A 117 -4.59 -4.66 13.63
CA ASN A 117 -4.00 -4.77 12.30
C ASN A 117 -4.25 -3.54 11.42
N ILE A 118 -5.46 -2.96 11.49
CA ILE A 118 -5.85 -1.77 10.74
C ILE A 118 -5.12 -0.53 11.25
N VAL A 119 -4.96 -0.40 12.57
CA VAL A 119 -4.26 0.74 13.18
C VAL A 119 -2.81 0.76 12.75
N ILE A 120 -2.11 -0.35 12.96
CA ILE A 120 -0.67 -0.46 12.62
C ILE A 120 -0.49 -0.49 11.10
N GLY A 121 -1.31 -1.27 10.38
CA GLY A 121 -1.27 -1.38 8.91
C GLY A 121 -1.58 -0.07 8.19
N GLY A 122 -2.34 0.83 8.83
CA GLY A 122 -2.62 2.18 8.34
C GLY A 122 -1.36 3.00 8.03
N ALA A 123 -0.23 2.68 8.69
CA ALA A 123 1.06 3.32 8.40
C ALA A 123 1.47 3.16 6.93
N ALA A 124 1.32 1.98 6.33
CA ALA A 124 1.63 1.77 4.92
C ALA A 124 0.81 2.67 3.98
N GLY A 125 -0.46 2.91 4.32
CA GLY A 125 -1.35 3.82 3.59
C GLY A 125 -1.02 5.30 3.78
N ALA A 126 -0.31 5.64 4.85
CA ALA A 126 0.04 7.01 5.19
C ALA A 126 1.44 7.44 4.65
N ILE A 127 2.32 6.51 4.27
CA ILE A 127 3.67 6.81 3.75
C ILE A 127 3.69 7.45 2.34
N PRO A 128 2.75 7.21 1.41
CA PRO A 128 2.83 7.70 0.04
C PRO A 128 3.13 9.20 -0.14
N PRO A 129 2.60 10.16 0.64
CA PRO A 129 2.99 11.56 0.52
C PRO A 129 4.47 11.80 0.85
N ILE A 130 5.05 11.03 1.79
CA ILE A 130 6.50 11.10 2.07
C ILE A 130 7.30 10.61 0.86
N ILE A 131 6.87 9.50 0.22
CA ILE A 131 7.54 8.98 -0.99
C ILE A 131 7.45 10.00 -2.12
N GLY A 132 6.27 10.62 -2.32
CA GLY A 132 6.09 11.65 -3.34
C GLY A 132 6.99 12.87 -3.13
N TRP A 133 7.08 13.36 -1.90
CA TRP A 133 7.98 14.47 -1.52
C TRP A 133 9.45 14.09 -1.74
N THR A 134 9.88 12.97 -1.17
CA THR A 134 11.28 12.52 -1.25
C THR A 134 11.73 12.17 -2.67
N ALA A 135 10.77 11.87 -3.56
CA ALA A 135 11.07 11.68 -4.97
C ALA A 135 11.54 12.97 -5.66
N VAL A 136 11.17 14.13 -5.16
CA VAL A 136 11.58 15.45 -5.69
C VAL A 136 12.78 16.01 -4.91
N VAL A 137 12.68 15.97 -3.58
CA VAL A 137 13.74 16.46 -2.66
C VAL A 137 14.16 15.29 -1.78
N PRO A 138 15.40 14.77 -1.90
CA PRO A 138 15.84 13.57 -1.19
C PRO A 138 16.13 13.83 0.30
N GLU A 139 15.20 14.53 0.95
CA GLU A 139 15.26 14.90 2.37
C GLU A 139 13.87 14.78 2.99
N LEU A 140 13.84 14.49 4.29
CA LEU A 140 12.60 14.51 5.07
C LEU A 140 12.38 15.91 5.64
N ASP A 141 11.14 16.39 5.53
CA ASP A 141 10.73 17.68 6.06
C ASP A 141 9.50 17.52 6.96
N PHE A 142 9.21 18.56 7.72
CA PHE A 142 8.03 18.61 8.60
C PHE A 142 6.71 18.45 7.83
N LEU A 143 6.60 19.02 6.62
CA LEU A 143 5.37 18.99 5.85
C LEU A 143 4.95 17.56 5.42
N PRO A 144 5.79 16.74 4.75
CA PRO A 144 5.40 15.38 4.40
C PRO A 144 5.18 14.49 5.63
N ILE A 145 5.90 14.73 6.73
CA ILE A 145 5.66 14.03 8.00
C ILE A 145 4.29 14.40 8.57
N SER A 146 3.89 15.68 8.50
CA SER A 146 2.58 16.12 8.95
C SER A 146 1.44 15.47 8.15
N LEU A 147 1.60 15.36 6.82
CA LEU A 147 0.64 14.65 5.96
C LEU A 147 0.54 13.17 6.34
N PHE A 148 1.67 12.52 6.59
CA PHE A 148 1.68 11.15 7.10
C PHE A 148 0.90 11.03 8.42
N VAL A 149 1.18 11.91 9.39
CA VAL A 149 0.53 11.89 10.71
C VAL A 149 -0.99 12.07 10.59
N ILE A 150 -1.43 13.03 9.76
CA ILE A 150 -2.87 13.27 9.51
C ILE A 150 -3.53 12.01 8.94
N ILE A 151 -2.95 11.42 7.89
CA ILE A 151 -3.52 10.23 7.24
C ILE A 151 -3.49 9.04 8.18
N PHE A 152 -2.41 8.86 8.93
CA PHE A 152 -2.25 7.77 9.87
C PHE A 152 -3.32 7.82 10.98
N PHE A 153 -3.53 8.97 11.61
CA PHE A 153 -4.54 9.11 12.66
C PHE A 153 -5.98 9.16 12.13
N TRP A 154 -6.19 9.54 10.87
CA TRP A 154 -7.50 9.46 10.23
C TRP A 154 -7.90 8.02 9.88
N THR A 155 -6.94 7.15 9.59
CA THR A 155 -7.19 5.78 9.13
C THR A 155 -8.00 4.92 10.13
N PRO A 156 -7.65 4.82 11.44
CA PRO A 156 -8.41 4.01 12.38
C PRO A 156 -9.89 4.41 12.51
N PRO A 157 -10.25 5.67 12.79
CA PRO A 157 -11.66 6.04 12.92
C PRO A 157 -12.45 5.85 11.62
N HIS A 158 -11.83 6.06 10.44
CA HIS A 158 -12.45 5.78 9.16
C HIS A 158 -12.82 4.29 9.01
N PHE A 159 -11.89 3.39 9.29
CA PHE A 159 -12.14 1.95 9.18
C PHE A 159 -13.08 1.44 10.27
N TRP A 160 -13.04 1.98 11.48
CA TRP A 160 -13.99 1.62 12.54
C TRP A 160 -15.40 2.05 12.19
N ALA A 161 -15.59 3.24 11.63
CA ALA A 161 -16.89 3.66 11.10
C ALA A 161 -17.38 2.70 10.01
N LEU A 162 -16.48 2.29 9.07
CA LEU A 162 -16.82 1.32 8.03
C LEU A 162 -17.18 -0.06 8.60
N SER A 163 -16.53 -0.50 9.67
CA SER A 163 -16.81 -1.80 10.30
C SER A 163 -18.22 -1.90 10.88
N VAL A 164 -18.84 -0.80 11.28
CA VAL A 164 -20.23 -0.76 11.73
C VAL A 164 -21.17 -1.13 10.59
N TYR A 165 -20.93 -0.61 9.37
CA TYR A 165 -21.74 -0.91 8.18
C TYR A 165 -21.45 -2.30 7.59
N ARG A 166 -20.27 -2.86 7.85
CA ARG A 166 -19.78 -4.14 7.31
C ARG A 166 -19.56 -5.18 8.41
N TYR A 167 -20.38 -5.15 9.46
CA TYR A 167 -20.21 -5.98 10.66
C TYR A 167 -20.00 -7.46 10.36
N ASN A 168 -20.79 -8.05 9.47
CA ASN A 168 -20.70 -9.47 9.15
C ASN A 168 -19.37 -9.84 8.47
N ASP A 169 -18.87 -9.02 7.55
CA ASP A 169 -17.58 -9.24 6.88
C ASP A 169 -16.41 -9.13 7.88
N TYR A 170 -16.47 -8.13 8.77
CA TYR A 170 -15.45 -7.96 9.80
C TYR A 170 -15.49 -9.06 10.86
N LYS A 171 -16.68 -9.52 11.24
CA LYS A 171 -16.84 -10.66 12.14
C LYS A 171 -16.22 -11.93 11.56
N LEU A 172 -16.37 -12.17 10.26
CA LEU A 172 -15.76 -13.31 9.57
C LEU A 172 -14.23 -13.20 9.49
N SER A 173 -13.69 -12.00 9.25
CA SER A 173 -12.24 -11.78 9.16
C SER A 173 -11.55 -11.74 10.54
N LEU A 174 -12.30 -11.43 11.61
CA LEU A 174 -11.81 -11.28 12.99
C LEU A 174 -12.22 -12.47 13.89
N ILE A 175 -12.84 -13.52 13.34
CA ILE A 175 -13.32 -14.69 14.10
C ILE A 175 -12.20 -15.40 14.87
N HIS A 176 -10.95 -15.16 14.53
CA HIS A 176 -9.81 -15.78 15.20
C HIS A 176 -9.09 -14.84 16.19
N ILE A 177 -9.71 -13.70 16.53
CA ILE A 177 -9.17 -12.77 17.53
C ILE A 177 -10.16 -12.62 18.69
#